data_63a2392f7da734aecebc9d3acc99b46d
#
_entry.id   63a2392f7da734aecebc9d3acc99b46d
#
_cell.length_a   1.000
_cell.length_b   1.000
_cell.length_c   1.000
_cell.angle_alpha   90.00
_cell.angle_beta   90.00
_cell.angle_gamma   90.00
#
_symmetry.space_group_name_H-M   'P 1'
#
loop_
_entity.id
_entity.type
_entity.pdbx_description
1 polymer ?
#
loop_
_entity_poly.entity_id
_entity_poly.type
_entity_poly.pdbx_seq_one_letter_code
_entity_poly.pdbx_strand_id
1 'polypeptide(L)'
;LLQSSAASDVYKRQTHISYSVVAVLLTQVMLRNEQAPRLAELIYRALGGLSVISLWIWLLTPAARIYSGVPIAMSWSVLVGWSTVRLIRRLAREPHVDGNVLMGATAGYLHIGLTAALVMSAVETIQPGSFTTSEHLAITPESVQNAANAFSEVNYFAFSCLTTVGFGDISPALPLSRMLS
;
A
#
# COMPACT_ATOMS: atom_id res chain seq x y z
N LEU A 1 16.75 -25.54 -15.06
CA LEU A 1 15.55 -25.69 -14.24
C LEU A 1 15.81 -25.44 -12.73
N LEU A 2 16.90 -26.01 -12.14
CA LEU A 2 17.25 -25.81 -10.72
C LEU A 2 17.70 -24.37 -10.40
N GLN A 3 18.39 -23.70 -11.32
CA GLN A 3 18.88 -22.33 -11.16
C GLN A 3 17.74 -21.31 -11.19
N SER A 4 16.68 -21.57 -11.96
CA SER A 4 15.46 -20.76 -12.01
C SER A 4 14.65 -20.85 -10.71
N SER A 5 14.58 -22.03 -10.08
CA SER A 5 13.90 -22.24 -8.81
C SER A 5 14.59 -21.52 -7.66
N ALA A 6 15.93 -21.63 -7.56
CA ALA A 6 16.70 -20.97 -6.50
C ALA A 6 16.64 -19.43 -6.61
N ALA A 7 16.69 -18.88 -7.81
CA ALA A 7 16.54 -17.43 -8.03
C ALA A 7 15.14 -16.94 -7.63
N SER A 8 14.09 -17.71 -7.94
CA SER A 8 12.72 -17.42 -7.53
C SER A 8 12.56 -17.41 -6.00
N ASP A 9 13.20 -18.35 -5.31
CA ASP A 9 13.08 -18.44 -3.84
C ASP A 9 13.87 -17.34 -3.12
N VAL A 10 15.02 -16.93 -3.66
CA VAL A 10 15.80 -15.79 -3.14
C VAL A 10 15.01 -14.50 -3.33
N TYR A 11 14.42 -14.29 -4.51
CA TYR A 11 13.59 -13.11 -4.79
C TYR A 11 12.37 -13.01 -3.88
N LYS A 12 11.67 -14.14 -3.64
CA LYS A 12 10.55 -14.19 -2.69
C LYS A 12 10.98 -13.79 -1.28
N ARG A 13 12.08 -14.35 -0.76
CA ARG A 13 12.61 -14.01 0.57
C ARG A 13 12.99 -12.54 0.67
N GLN A 14 13.62 -11.98 -0.35
CA GLN A 14 14.00 -10.56 -0.38
C GLN A 14 12.79 -9.64 -0.34
N THR A 15 11.73 -9.96 -1.08
CA THR A 15 10.48 -9.20 -1.07
C THR A 15 9.84 -9.21 0.33
N HIS A 16 9.80 -10.36 0.99
CA HIS A 16 9.23 -10.50 2.33
C HIS A 16 10.00 -9.73 3.40
N ILE A 17 11.33 -9.78 3.35
CA ILE A 17 12.20 -9.02 4.25
C ILE A 17 11.98 -7.53 4.04
N SER A 18 11.93 -7.07 2.79
CA SER A 18 11.70 -5.66 2.46
C SER A 18 10.36 -5.14 3.00
N TYR A 19 9.27 -5.87 2.82
CA TYR A 19 7.97 -5.48 3.38
C TYR A 19 7.96 -5.48 4.92
N SER A 20 8.61 -6.47 5.55
CA SER A 20 8.72 -6.50 7.02
C SER A 20 9.52 -5.32 7.55
N VAL A 21 10.64 -4.97 6.90
CA VAL A 21 11.45 -3.80 7.26
C VAL A 21 10.66 -2.51 7.10
N VAL A 22 9.94 -2.33 5.99
CA VAL A 22 9.10 -1.15 5.75
C VAL A 22 8.00 -1.04 6.81
N ALA A 23 7.32 -2.14 7.15
CA ALA A 23 6.30 -2.15 8.20
C ALA A 23 6.87 -1.76 9.58
N VAL A 24 8.03 -2.30 9.94
CA VAL A 24 8.73 -1.97 11.19
C VAL A 24 9.18 -0.51 11.19
N LEU A 25 9.77 -0.03 10.10
CA LEU A 25 10.20 1.37 9.98
C LEU A 25 9.02 2.33 10.07
N LEU A 26 7.92 2.08 9.36
CA LEU A 26 6.70 2.88 9.47
C LEU A 26 6.19 2.92 10.90
N THR A 27 6.18 1.78 11.58
CA THR A 27 5.76 1.70 12.98
C THR A 27 6.71 2.48 13.89
N GLN A 28 8.04 2.37 13.73
CA GLN A 28 9.03 3.05 14.56
C GLN A 28 9.07 4.57 14.33
N VAL A 29 9.05 5.02 13.08
CA VAL A 29 9.07 6.46 12.75
C VAL A 29 7.90 7.18 13.39
N MET A 30 6.76 6.52 13.51
CA MET A 30 5.58 7.11 14.10
C MET A 30 5.47 6.97 15.61
N LEU A 31 6.16 6.01 16.22
CA LEU A 31 6.27 5.89 17.68
C LEU A 31 7.12 6.99 18.31
N ARG A 32 7.98 7.64 17.54
CA ARG A 32 8.92 8.68 18.00
C ARG A 32 8.27 10.03 18.27
N ASN A 33 6.96 10.17 18.18
CA ASN A 33 6.26 11.44 18.35
C ASN A 33 5.65 11.56 19.74
N GLU A 34 6.37 12.17 20.67
CA GLU A 34 6.03 12.34 22.09
C GLU A 34 4.78 13.19 22.39
N GLN A 35 4.16 13.84 21.38
CA GLN A 35 3.05 14.78 21.57
C GLN A 35 1.67 14.18 21.21
N ALA A 36 1.57 12.90 20.94
CA ALA A 36 0.30 12.28 20.60
C ALA A 36 -0.50 11.91 21.87
N PRO A 37 -1.83 12.07 21.88
CA PRO A 37 -2.67 11.55 22.97
C PRO A 37 -2.49 10.02 23.03
N ARG A 38 -2.37 9.47 24.26
CA ARG A 38 -2.10 8.05 24.52
C ARG A 38 -3.00 7.08 23.72
N LEU A 39 -4.25 7.47 23.52
CA LEU A 39 -5.22 6.68 22.76
C LEU A 39 -4.83 6.57 21.28
N ALA A 40 -4.42 7.66 20.65
CA ALA A 40 -4.00 7.66 19.24
C ALA A 40 -2.70 6.86 19.02
N GLU A 41 -1.81 6.87 20.00
CA GLU A 41 -0.60 6.06 20.00
C GLU A 41 -0.92 4.57 20.12
N LEU A 42 -1.86 4.21 21.02
CA LEU A 42 -2.31 2.83 21.19
C LEU A 42 -2.96 2.28 19.92
N ILE A 43 -3.87 3.05 19.31
CA ILE A 43 -4.51 2.68 18.04
C ILE A 43 -3.46 2.46 16.95
N TYR A 44 -2.47 3.33 16.87
CA TYR A 44 -1.43 3.23 15.87
C TYR A 44 -0.54 2.00 16.07
N ARG A 45 -0.15 1.71 17.31
CA ARG A 45 0.59 0.48 17.66
C ARG A 45 -0.22 -0.77 17.33
N ALA A 46 -1.51 -0.75 17.63
CA ALA A 46 -2.41 -1.86 17.31
C ALA A 46 -2.53 -2.08 15.79
N LEU A 47 -2.71 -1.01 15.01
CA LEU A 47 -2.76 -1.08 13.54
C LEU A 47 -1.43 -1.56 12.95
N GLY A 48 -0.30 -1.07 13.44
CA GLY A 48 1.03 -1.52 13.02
C GLY A 48 1.24 -3.00 13.34
N GLY A 49 0.91 -3.43 14.54
CA GLY A 49 0.98 -4.83 14.95
C GLY A 49 0.07 -5.72 14.09
N LEU A 50 -1.16 -5.30 13.85
CA LEU A 50 -2.11 -6.02 13.00
C LEU A 50 -1.58 -6.16 11.56
N SER A 51 -0.98 -5.11 11.01
CA SER A 51 -0.40 -5.13 9.66
C SER A 51 0.78 -6.09 9.56
N VAL A 52 1.65 -6.13 10.57
CA VAL A 52 2.76 -7.08 10.64
C VAL A 52 2.25 -8.51 10.79
N ILE A 53 1.29 -8.74 11.67
CA ILE A 53 0.68 -10.07 11.89
C ILE A 53 -0.02 -10.56 10.61
N SER A 54 -0.79 -9.70 9.94
CA SER A 54 -1.44 -10.04 8.67
C SER A 54 -0.44 -10.42 7.59
N LEU A 55 0.70 -9.71 7.53
CA LEU A 55 1.80 -10.02 6.62
C LEU A 55 2.37 -11.42 6.89
N TRP A 56 2.64 -11.75 8.17
CA TRP A 56 3.18 -13.05 8.56
C TRP A 56 2.19 -14.19 8.36
N ILE A 57 0.91 -13.98 8.65
CA ILE A 57 -0.15 -14.97 8.39
C ILE A 57 -0.21 -15.28 6.89
N TRP A 58 -0.22 -14.24 6.04
CA TRP A 58 -0.22 -14.41 4.59
C TRP A 58 1.02 -15.15 4.09
N LEU A 59 2.18 -14.90 4.71
CA LEU A 59 3.44 -15.54 4.38
C LEU A 59 3.44 -17.04 4.70
N LEU A 60 2.85 -17.41 5.84
CA LEU A 60 2.86 -18.78 6.36
C LEU A 60 1.73 -19.66 5.82
N THR A 61 0.71 -19.08 5.17
CA THR A 61 -0.48 -19.82 4.72
C THR A 61 -0.46 -20.04 3.20
N PRO A 62 0.05 -21.18 2.69
CA PRO A 62 0.19 -21.41 1.26
C PRO A 62 -1.11 -21.79 0.52
N ALA A 63 -2.19 -22.14 1.24
CA ALA A 63 -3.33 -22.85 0.65
C ALA A 63 -4.53 -21.97 0.21
N ALA A 64 -4.63 -20.71 0.63
CA ALA A 64 -5.79 -19.87 0.33
C ALA A 64 -5.35 -18.50 -0.23
N ARG A 65 -4.68 -18.50 -1.36
CA ARG A 65 -3.92 -17.34 -1.86
C ARG A 65 -4.75 -16.12 -2.24
N ILE A 66 -6.00 -16.28 -2.63
CA ILE A 66 -6.85 -15.16 -3.06
C ILE A 66 -7.47 -14.46 -1.85
N TYR A 67 -8.02 -15.21 -0.91
CA TYR A 67 -8.65 -14.63 0.29
C TYR A 67 -7.65 -14.18 1.37
N SER A 68 -6.44 -14.74 1.41
CA SER A 68 -5.42 -14.35 2.39
C SER A 68 -4.77 -12.98 2.08
N GLY A 69 -4.87 -12.47 0.85
CA GLY A 69 -4.40 -11.14 0.48
C GLY A 69 -5.29 -10.00 0.97
N VAL A 70 -6.58 -10.24 1.19
CA VAL A 70 -7.53 -9.22 1.65
C VAL A 70 -7.18 -8.62 3.01
N PRO A 71 -6.89 -9.39 4.07
CA PRO A 71 -6.54 -8.84 5.37
C PRO A 71 -5.29 -7.97 5.33
N ILE A 72 -4.28 -8.36 4.55
CA ILE A 72 -3.06 -7.57 4.40
C ILE A 72 -3.33 -6.27 3.65
N ALA A 73 -4.04 -6.31 2.51
CA ALA A 73 -4.38 -5.13 1.74
C ALA A 73 -5.20 -4.14 2.55
N MET A 74 -6.20 -4.60 3.29
CA MET A 74 -7.04 -3.77 4.16
C MET A 74 -6.25 -3.17 5.33
N SER A 75 -5.48 -3.96 6.05
CA SER A 75 -4.72 -3.47 7.21
C SER A 75 -3.65 -2.45 6.80
N TRP A 76 -2.98 -2.66 5.68
CA TRP A 76 -2.01 -1.70 5.14
C TRP A 76 -2.67 -0.43 4.63
N SER A 77 -3.80 -0.52 3.94
CA SER A 77 -4.57 0.65 3.49
C SER A 77 -5.01 1.52 4.67
N VAL A 78 -5.50 0.90 5.74
CA VAL A 78 -5.91 1.62 6.95
C VAL A 78 -4.72 2.24 7.67
N LEU A 79 -3.61 1.50 7.81
CA LEU A 79 -2.39 1.99 8.47
C LEU A 79 -1.81 3.20 7.73
N VAL A 80 -1.60 3.07 6.41
CA VAL A 80 -1.00 4.14 5.59
C VAL A 80 -1.96 5.31 5.45
N GLY A 81 -3.25 5.07 5.26
CA GLY A 81 -4.27 6.12 5.22
C GLY A 81 -4.36 6.91 6.52
N TRP A 82 -4.36 6.25 7.67
CA TRP A 82 -4.30 6.92 8.97
C TRP A 82 -3.03 7.75 9.14
N SER A 83 -1.89 7.20 8.74
CA SER A 83 -0.60 7.89 8.71
C SER A 83 -0.66 9.17 7.86
N THR A 84 -1.23 9.08 6.67
CA THR A 84 -1.41 10.20 5.74
C THR A 84 -2.26 11.30 6.34
N VAL A 85 -3.42 10.98 6.90
CA VAL A 85 -4.30 11.96 7.56
C VAL A 85 -3.59 12.64 8.72
N ARG A 86 -2.82 11.89 9.51
CA ARG A 86 -2.06 12.44 10.63
C ARG A 86 -0.95 13.38 10.16
N LEU A 87 -0.22 13.01 9.10
CA LEU A 87 0.81 13.85 8.50
C LEU A 87 0.23 15.17 7.99
N ILE A 88 -0.86 15.11 7.23
CA ILE A 88 -1.55 16.29 6.71
C ILE A 88 -2.03 17.20 7.85
N ARG A 89 -2.67 16.65 8.88
CA ARG A 89 -3.13 17.43 10.03
C ARG A 89 -1.99 18.09 10.80
N ARG A 90 -0.83 17.47 10.86
CA ARG A 90 0.36 18.05 11.49
C ARG A 90 0.88 19.21 10.66
N LEU A 91 1.05 19.03 9.35
CA LEU A 91 1.49 20.07 8.43
C LEU A 91 0.55 21.29 8.41
N ALA A 92 -0.76 21.03 8.42
CA ALA A 92 -1.78 22.10 8.44
C ALA A 92 -1.78 22.95 9.73
N ARG A 93 -1.14 22.49 10.79
CA ARG A 93 -1.03 23.19 12.08
C ARG A 93 0.27 23.95 12.26
N GLU A 94 1.24 23.76 11.36
CA GLU A 94 2.51 24.48 11.46
C GLU A 94 2.33 25.93 11.02
N PRO A 95 2.61 26.92 11.88
CA PRO A 95 2.40 28.32 11.58
C PRO A 95 3.47 28.94 10.66
N HIS A 96 4.64 28.31 10.57
CA HIS A 96 5.77 28.78 9.79
C HIS A 96 6.11 27.79 8.69
N VAL A 97 6.27 28.27 7.47
CA VAL A 97 6.64 27.45 6.31
C VAL A 97 8.15 27.41 6.17
N ASP A 98 8.77 26.46 6.84
CA ASP A 98 10.20 26.17 6.74
C ASP A 98 10.48 25.07 5.69
N GLY A 99 11.75 24.88 5.31
CA GLY A 99 12.17 23.81 4.40
C GLY A 99 11.72 22.42 4.85
N ASN A 100 11.65 22.17 6.16
CA ASN A 100 11.15 20.92 6.71
C ASN A 100 9.64 20.71 6.44
N VAL A 101 8.85 21.79 6.49
CA VAL A 101 7.42 21.75 6.17
C VAL A 101 7.22 21.48 4.68
N LEU A 102 8.05 22.07 3.81
CA LEU A 102 8.02 21.82 2.38
C LEU A 102 8.36 20.37 2.04
N MET A 103 9.42 19.81 2.64
CA MET A 103 9.73 18.39 2.51
C MET A 103 8.62 17.50 3.05
N GLY A 104 8.00 17.88 4.16
CA GLY A 104 6.84 17.20 4.72
C GLY A 104 5.62 17.23 3.79
N ALA A 105 5.37 18.35 3.12
CA ALA A 105 4.29 18.49 2.15
C ALA A 105 4.52 17.59 0.92
N THR A 106 5.75 17.55 0.40
CA THR A 106 6.14 16.64 -0.67
C THR A 106 5.96 15.17 -0.27
N ALA A 107 6.42 14.81 0.93
CA ALA A 107 6.22 13.47 1.47
C ALA A 107 4.72 13.13 1.64
N GLY A 108 3.92 14.11 2.09
CA GLY A 108 2.46 13.98 2.20
C GLY A 108 1.79 13.72 0.86
N TYR A 109 2.21 14.42 -0.18
CA TYR A 109 1.71 14.22 -1.54
C TYR A 109 2.00 12.79 -2.05
N LEU A 110 3.24 12.32 -1.88
CA LEU A 110 3.61 10.94 -2.23
C LEU A 110 2.85 9.91 -1.38
N HIS A 111 2.59 10.22 -0.11
CA HIS A 111 1.80 9.35 0.78
C HIS A 111 0.34 9.23 0.34
N ILE A 112 -0.25 10.29 -0.19
CA ILE A 112 -1.61 10.25 -0.78
C ILE A 112 -1.63 9.28 -1.96
N GLY A 113 -0.67 9.38 -2.88
CA GLY A 113 -0.54 8.46 -4.02
C GLY A 113 -0.40 7.01 -3.58
N LEU A 114 0.48 6.74 -2.62
CA LEU A 114 0.68 5.40 -2.07
C LEU A 114 -0.58 4.88 -1.36
N THR A 115 -1.30 5.74 -0.63
CA THR A 115 -2.56 5.37 0.02
C THR A 115 -3.62 5.00 -1.02
N ALA A 116 -3.75 5.80 -2.07
CA ALA A 116 -4.65 5.51 -3.18
C ALA A 116 -4.31 4.17 -3.85
N ALA A 117 -3.03 3.92 -4.13
CA ALA A 117 -2.56 2.66 -4.69
C ALA A 117 -2.91 1.45 -3.81
N LEU A 118 -2.73 1.55 -2.49
CA LEU A 118 -3.08 0.49 -1.56
C LEU A 118 -4.59 0.23 -1.50
N VAL A 119 -5.40 1.28 -1.50
CA VAL A 119 -6.87 1.17 -1.53
C VAL A 119 -7.33 0.54 -2.83
N MET A 120 -6.81 0.99 -3.97
CA MET A 120 -7.12 0.42 -5.28
C MET A 120 -6.68 -1.05 -5.37
N SER A 121 -5.51 -1.40 -4.83
CA SER A 121 -5.05 -2.80 -4.76
C SER A 121 -5.93 -3.66 -3.86
N ALA A 122 -6.44 -3.10 -2.76
CA ALA A 122 -7.40 -3.80 -1.91
C ALA A 122 -8.71 -4.08 -2.66
N VAL A 123 -9.19 -3.11 -3.45
CA VAL A 123 -10.37 -3.29 -4.31
C VAL A 123 -10.14 -4.36 -5.37
N GLU A 124 -8.99 -4.35 -6.04
CA GLU A 124 -8.64 -5.39 -7.01
C GLU A 124 -8.56 -6.79 -6.38
N THR A 125 -8.08 -6.86 -5.12
CA THR A 125 -8.02 -8.13 -4.38
C THR A 125 -9.40 -8.66 -4.00
N ILE A 126 -10.35 -7.76 -3.67
CA ILE A 126 -11.73 -8.12 -3.28
C ILE A 126 -12.58 -8.41 -4.52
N GLN A 127 -12.40 -7.62 -5.56
CA GLN A 127 -13.13 -7.73 -6.83
C GLN A 127 -12.13 -7.78 -7.99
N PRO A 128 -11.59 -8.96 -8.31
CA PRO A 128 -10.66 -9.12 -9.44
C PRO A 128 -11.25 -8.62 -10.74
N GLY A 129 -10.45 -7.90 -11.54
CA GLY A 129 -10.90 -7.26 -12.77
C GLY A 129 -11.50 -5.87 -12.56
N SER A 130 -11.32 -5.26 -11.40
CA SER A 130 -11.70 -3.86 -11.15
C SER A 130 -10.89 -2.89 -12.01
N PHE A 131 -9.66 -3.23 -12.34
CA PHE A 131 -8.78 -2.48 -13.23
C PHE A 131 -8.37 -3.34 -14.41
N THR A 132 -8.36 -2.74 -15.60
CA THR A 132 -8.00 -3.41 -16.86
C THR A 132 -6.96 -2.60 -17.61
N THR A 133 -6.05 -3.29 -18.28
CA THR A 133 -5.11 -2.66 -19.21
C THR A 133 -5.81 -2.28 -20.52
N SER A 134 -5.13 -1.49 -21.36
CA SER A 134 -5.62 -1.12 -22.70
C SER A 134 -5.93 -2.32 -23.61
N GLU A 135 -5.34 -3.48 -23.34
CA GLU A 135 -5.64 -4.74 -24.01
C GLU A 135 -6.85 -5.48 -23.42
N HIS A 136 -7.61 -4.84 -22.51
CA HIS A 136 -8.74 -5.42 -21.77
C HIS A 136 -8.38 -6.65 -20.92
N LEU A 137 -7.09 -6.79 -20.57
CA LEU A 137 -6.62 -7.83 -19.66
C LEU A 137 -6.82 -7.39 -18.21
N ALA A 138 -7.49 -8.23 -17.43
CA ALA A 138 -7.67 -7.99 -16.01
C ALA A 138 -6.32 -8.10 -15.28
N ILE A 139 -6.04 -7.17 -14.37
CA ILE A 139 -4.85 -7.20 -13.51
C ILE A 139 -5.15 -8.14 -12.34
N THR A 140 -5.04 -9.46 -12.55
CA THR A 140 -5.37 -10.45 -11.51
C THR A 140 -4.14 -11.02 -10.82
N PRO A 141 -4.07 -11.02 -9.48
CA PRO A 141 -2.97 -11.60 -8.74
C PRO A 141 -3.13 -13.12 -8.56
N GLU A 142 -2.71 -13.93 -9.53
CA GLU A 142 -2.77 -15.39 -9.43
C GLU A 142 -1.63 -16.03 -8.63
N SER A 143 -0.51 -15.33 -8.48
CA SER A 143 0.68 -15.78 -7.75
C SER A 143 1.31 -14.62 -6.98
N VAL A 144 2.25 -14.91 -6.05
CA VAL A 144 3.00 -13.85 -5.34
C VAL A 144 3.73 -12.92 -6.30
N GLN A 145 4.28 -13.46 -7.39
CA GLN A 145 4.93 -12.67 -8.44
C GLN A 145 3.91 -11.77 -9.16
N ASN A 146 2.76 -12.32 -9.51
CA ASN A 146 1.70 -11.59 -10.20
C ASN A 146 1.05 -10.56 -9.27
N ALA A 147 0.95 -10.84 -7.96
CA ALA A 147 0.48 -9.87 -6.97
C ALA A 147 1.41 -8.65 -6.86
N ALA A 148 2.73 -8.85 -6.89
CA ALA A 148 3.69 -7.75 -6.89
C ALA A 148 3.61 -6.93 -8.18
N ASN A 149 3.44 -7.59 -9.34
CA ASN A 149 3.26 -6.92 -10.62
C ASN A 149 1.92 -6.15 -10.65
N ALA A 150 0.83 -6.79 -10.21
CA ALA A 150 -0.47 -6.15 -10.11
C ALA A 150 -0.44 -4.91 -9.20
N PHE A 151 0.25 -4.99 -8.05
CA PHE A 151 0.45 -3.83 -7.19
C PHE A 151 1.25 -2.73 -7.88
N SER A 152 2.28 -3.08 -8.63
CA SER A 152 3.09 -2.11 -9.41
C SER A 152 2.24 -1.38 -10.45
N GLU A 153 1.40 -2.09 -11.20
CA GLU A 153 0.49 -1.54 -12.21
C GLU A 153 -0.55 -0.60 -11.56
N VAL A 154 -1.19 -1.05 -10.48
CA VAL A 154 -2.17 -0.24 -9.76
C VAL A 154 -1.50 0.99 -9.11
N ASN A 155 -0.28 0.85 -8.59
CA ASN A 155 0.49 1.96 -8.04
C ASN A 155 0.83 3.01 -9.12
N TYR A 156 1.30 2.56 -10.27
CA TYR A 156 1.51 3.43 -11.43
C TYR A 156 0.24 4.17 -11.82
N PHE A 157 -0.90 3.46 -11.92
CA PHE A 157 -2.18 4.06 -12.23
C PHE A 157 -2.62 5.10 -11.18
N ALA A 158 -2.46 4.81 -9.89
CA ALA A 158 -2.78 5.75 -8.81
C ALA A 158 -1.97 7.04 -8.90
N PHE A 159 -0.67 6.95 -9.22
CA PHE A 159 0.16 8.13 -9.42
C PHE A 159 -0.16 8.88 -10.73
N SER A 160 -0.54 8.17 -11.79
CA SER A 160 -1.02 8.76 -13.03
C SER A 160 -2.29 9.59 -12.81
N CYS A 161 -3.22 9.08 -11.99
CA CYS A 161 -4.42 9.82 -11.57
C CYS A 161 -4.07 11.01 -10.68
N LEU A 162 -3.23 10.81 -9.65
CA LEU A 162 -2.83 11.86 -8.69
C LEU A 162 -2.15 13.04 -9.38
N THR A 163 -1.31 12.76 -10.36
CA THR A 163 -0.60 13.80 -11.15
C THR A 163 -1.44 14.35 -12.30
N THR A 164 -2.66 13.88 -12.47
CA THR A 164 -3.60 14.28 -13.54
C THR A 164 -3.07 14.01 -14.96
N VAL A 165 -2.08 13.14 -15.12
CA VAL A 165 -1.53 12.77 -16.43
C VAL A 165 -2.51 11.89 -17.20
N GLY A 166 -3.01 10.81 -16.56
CA GLY A 166 -4.06 9.96 -17.12
C GLY A 166 -3.70 9.36 -18.48
N PHE A 167 -2.66 8.55 -18.58
CA PHE A 167 -2.21 7.97 -19.86
C PHE A 167 -3.28 7.10 -20.57
N GLY A 168 -4.26 6.58 -19.82
CA GLY A 168 -5.36 5.79 -20.40
C GLY A 168 -4.99 4.34 -20.75
N ASP A 169 -3.80 3.91 -20.40
CA ASP A 169 -3.30 2.54 -20.56
C ASP A 169 -3.88 1.58 -19.52
N ILE A 170 -4.25 2.08 -18.36
CA ILE A 170 -5.02 1.39 -17.34
C ILE A 170 -6.32 2.16 -17.11
N SER A 171 -7.42 1.44 -16.99
CA SER A 171 -8.74 2.02 -16.76
C SER A 171 -9.56 1.25 -15.73
N PRO A 172 -10.40 1.97 -14.94
CA PRO A 172 -11.30 1.34 -14.00
C PRO A 172 -12.49 0.72 -14.75
N ALA A 173 -12.69 -0.59 -14.56
CA ALA A 173 -13.75 -1.33 -15.24
C ALA A 173 -15.06 -1.38 -14.45
N LEU A 174 -14.98 -1.50 -13.11
CA LEU A 174 -16.13 -1.66 -12.23
C LEU A 174 -16.56 -0.34 -11.57
N PRO A 175 -17.81 -0.22 -11.08
CA PRO A 175 -18.31 1.01 -10.47
C PRO A 175 -17.46 1.47 -9.27
N LEU A 176 -17.03 0.55 -8.41
CA LEU A 176 -16.24 0.88 -7.24
C LEU A 176 -14.86 1.43 -7.61
N SER A 177 -14.18 0.83 -8.59
CA SER A 177 -12.89 1.33 -9.06
C SER A 177 -13.00 2.70 -9.75
N ARG A 178 -14.13 2.97 -10.45
CA ARG A 178 -14.41 4.28 -11.07
C ARG A 178 -14.64 5.40 -10.04
N MET A 179 -15.09 5.07 -8.84
CA MET A 179 -15.27 6.06 -7.77
C MET A 179 -13.95 6.43 -7.08
N LEU A 180 -12.92 5.58 -7.21
CA LEU A 180 -11.62 5.75 -6.57
C LEU A 180 -10.58 6.40 -7.48
N SER A 181 -10.80 6.40 -8.79
CA SER A 181 -9.93 7.00 -9.79
C SER A 181 -10.43 8.40 -10.18
#